data_eb11d524916cb1aa1de58c142ece570d
#
_entry.id   eb11d524916cb1aa1de58c142ece570d
#
_cell.length_a   1.000
_cell.length_b   1.000
_cell.length_c   1.000
_cell.angle_alpha   90.00
_cell.angle_beta   90.00
_cell.angle_gamma   90.00
#
_symmetry.space_group_name_H-M   'P 1'
#
loop_
_entity.id
_entity.type
_entity.pdbx_description
1 polymer ?
#
loop_
_entity_poly.entity_id
_entity_poly.type
_entity_poly.pdbx_seq_one_letter_code
_entity_poly.pdbx_strand_id
1 'polypeptide(L)'
;TNTQGIRSYEMLSMPMKRMIMNSSMINMAYLSGMLSNLTVSGEGPATGQTFRKLNASTYLDSIAFIKDQGLFENSYWNRFSEKGGIYLVDDESSSPLVYFTPEHMMVQGVTKEDFSILNNGRNYEDGDVYVNGVKIIEKDIICKNGYIHVMEDVILPAKNMSQLIRDNGETNLFNQLLNKFSAPYYEENVNKAVHNFYDGFSNAVLPNADSIFVKRYFTVENRLDPAEKWMESYGLLYYDPSNNVYSSEMDMGAMFVPTDKAMNEYINSDKGRYLKEAYGSWEDIPTPILALF
;
A
#
# COMPACT_ATOMS: atom_id res chain seq x y z
N THR A 1 -12.41 7.21 21.19
CA THR A 1 -11.70 6.32 20.27
C THR A 1 -12.18 6.64 18.87
N ASN A 2 -11.30 7.10 18.03
CA ASN A 2 -11.65 7.28 16.63
C ASN A 2 -11.75 5.91 15.91
N THR A 3 -12.39 5.88 14.77
CA THR A 3 -12.60 4.67 13.97
C THR A 3 -11.30 4.02 13.50
N GLN A 4 -10.18 4.74 13.52
CA GLN A 4 -8.86 4.28 13.11
C GLN A 4 -8.02 3.67 14.27
N GLY A 5 -8.58 3.60 15.48
CA GLY A 5 -7.88 3.04 16.64
C GLY A 5 -6.80 3.93 17.27
N ILE A 6 -6.61 5.14 16.78
CA ILE A 6 -5.67 6.12 17.37
C ILE A 6 -6.32 6.72 18.61
N ARG A 7 -5.76 6.44 19.78
CA ARG A 7 -6.33 6.89 21.06
C ARG A 7 -5.89 8.30 21.46
N SER A 8 -4.64 8.66 21.14
CA SER A 8 -4.07 9.98 21.44
C SER A 8 -2.92 10.25 20.49
N TYR A 9 -2.79 11.49 20.02
CA TYR A 9 -1.69 11.94 19.17
C TYR A 9 -0.33 11.83 19.85
N GLU A 10 -0.28 12.10 21.17
CA GLU A 10 0.95 12.03 21.96
C GLU A 10 1.55 10.61 21.99
N MET A 11 0.70 9.59 21.91
CA MET A 11 1.13 8.19 21.92
C MET A 11 1.71 7.72 20.58
N LEU A 12 1.55 8.49 19.52
CA LEU A 12 2.07 8.14 18.21
C LEU A 12 3.58 8.33 18.15
N SER A 13 4.28 7.38 17.52
CA SER A 13 5.69 7.55 17.19
C SER A 13 5.90 8.69 16.19
N MET A 14 7.11 9.26 16.13
CA MET A 14 7.42 10.31 15.17
C MET A 14 7.24 9.87 13.71
N PRO A 15 7.64 8.65 13.28
CA PRO A 15 7.34 8.17 11.93
C PRO A 15 5.83 8.14 11.65
N MET A 16 5.01 7.66 12.58
CA MET A 16 3.56 7.63 12.42
C MET A 16 2.95 9.04 12.32
N LYS A 17 3.41 9.98 13.13
CA LYS A 17 3.00 11.39 13.04
C LYS A 17 3.30 11.97 11.67
N ARG A 18 4.51 11.75 11.17
CA ARG A 18 4.93 12.21 9.84
C ARG A 18 4.10 11.56 8.73
N MET A 19 3.86 10.25 8.82
CA MET A 19 3.05 9.52 7.86
C MET A 19 1.63 10.08 7.78
N ILE A 20 0.97 10.34 8.93
CA ILE A 20 -0.37 10.94 8.98
C ILE A 20 -0.35 12.34 8.36
N MET A 21 0.62 13.16 8.70
CA MET A 21 0.74 14.52 8.14
C MET A 21 0.93 14.48 6.61
N ASN A 22 1.86 13.68 6.13
CA ASN A 22 2.16 13.59 4.69
C ASN A 22 0.98 12.98 3.91
N SER A 23 0.32 11.96 4.45
CA SER A 23 -0.85 11.36 3.82
C SER A 23 -2.06 12.30 3.76
N SER A 24 -2.10 13.32 4.61
CA SER A 24 -3.17 14.32 4.65
C SER A 24 -2.90 15.55 3.77
N MET A 25 -1.81 15.57 3.01
CA MET A 25 -1.44 16.71 2.17
C MET A 25 -1.40 16.33 0.69
N ILE A 26 -1.84 17.25 -0.17
CA ILE A 26 -1.66 17.20 -1.62
C ILE A 26 -0.76 18.39 -2.00
N ASN A 27 0.23 18.17 -2.86
CA ASN A 27 1.22 19.18 -3.25
C ASN A 27 0.67 20.27 -4.20
N MET A 28 -0.65 20.32 -4.38
CA MET A 28 -1.34 21.34 -5.20
C MET A 28 -2.56 21.88 -4.46
N ALA A 29 -2.88 23.13 -4.72
CA ALA A 29 -4.06 23.79 -4.17
C ALA A 29 -5.32 23.35 -4.92
N TYR A 30 -6.16 22.53 -4.30
CA TYR A 30 -7.45 22.08 -4.84
C TYR A 30 -8.61 22.59 -3.98
N LEU A 31 -9.60 23.19 -4.64
CA LEU A 31 -10.94 23.31 -4.08
C LEU A 31 -11.62 21.92 -4.06
N SER A 32 -12.54 21.73 -3.16
CA SER A 32 -13.26 20.44 -3.02
C SER A 32 -13.94 19.98 -4.33
N GLY A 33 -14.57 20.92 -5.07
CA GLY A 33 -15.17 20.64 -6.37
C GLY A 33 -14.16 20.41 -7.52
N MET A 34 -12.86 20.64 -7.28
CA MET A 34 -11.79 20.41 -8.26
C MET A 34 -11.03 19.10 -8.01
N LEU A 35 -11.26 18.44 -6.91
CA LEU A 35 -10.56 17.20 -6.57
C LEU A 35 -10.71 16.15 -7.66
N SER A 36 -11.92 16.00 -8.22
CA SER A 36 -12.20 15.02 -9.27
C SER A 36 -11.91 15.50 -10.70
N ASN A 37 -11.28 16.67 -10.87
CA ASN A 37 -10.96 17.18 -12.19
C ASN A 37 -9.66 16.56 -12.71
N LEU A 38 -9.73 16.09 -13.96
CA LEU A 38 -8.58 15.70 -14.74
C LEU A 38 -8.08 16.90 -15.54
N THR A 39 -6.82 17.23 -15.42
CA THR A 39 -6.18 18.26 -16.25
C THR A 39 -5.33 17.56 -17.31
N VAL A 40 -5.77 17.63 -18.56
CA VAL A 40 -5.02 17.14 -19.71
C VAL A 40 -4.30 18.33 -20.34
N SER A 41 -3.02 18.16 -20.67
CA SER A 41 -2.22 19.23 -21.31
C SER A 41 -2.87 19.65 -22.63
N GLY A 42 -3.19 20.95 -22.75
CA GLY A 42 -3.80 21.55 -23.95
C GLY A 42 -5.33 21.53 -23.98
N GLU A 43 -5.97 20.91 -23.00
CA GLU A 43 -7.44 20.91 -22.86
C GLU A 43 -7.82 21.54 -21.51
N GLY A 44 -9.05 22.01 -21.38
CA GLY A 44 -9.59 22.47 -20.12
C GLY A 44 -9.78 21.30 -19.12
N PRO A 45 -9.96 21.61 -17.83
CA PRO A 45 -10.18 20.57 -16.83
C PRO A 45 -11.49 19.80 -17.11
N ALA A 46 -11.39 18.48 -17.22
CA ALA A 46 -12.53 17.60 -17.34
C ALA A 46 -13.03 17.22 -15.93
N THR A 47 -14.24 17.65 -15.60
CA THR A 47 -14.83 17.46 -14.26
C THR A 47 -15.28 16.02 -14.04
N GLY A 48 -15.07 15.50 -12.84
CA GLY A 48 -15.55 14.17 -12.43
C GLY A 48 -14.77 12.99 -13.02
N GLN A 49 -13.71 13.23 -13.79
CA GLN A 49 -12.97 12.20 -14.52
C GLN A 49 -11.93 11.45 -13.69
N THR A 50 -11.57 11.94 -12.51
CA THR A 50 -10.63 11.26 -11.61
C THR A 50 -11.20 11.13 -10.22
N PHE A 51 -10.80 10.07 -9.54
CA PHE A 51 -11.16 9.84 -8.14
C PHE A 51 -9.92 9.68 -7.24
N ARG A 52 -8.73 9.94 -7.78
CA ARG A 52 -7.46 9.81 -7.05
C ARG A 52 -6.51 10.95 -7.33
N LYS A 53 -5.77 11.33 -6.27
CA LYS A 53 -4.58 12.18 -6.38
C LYS A 53 -3.53 11.70 -5.40
N LEU A 54 -2.28 11.84 -5.77
CA LEU A 54 -1.19 11.53 -4.85
C LEU A 54 -1.17 12.52 -3.68
N ASN A 55 -0.91 11.96 -2.51
CA ASN A 55 -0.57 12.75 -1.34
C ASN A 55 0.94 13.00 -1.25
N ALA A 56 1.38 13.69 -0.22
CA ALA A 56 2.79 14.02 0.01
C ALA A 56 3.58 12.90 0.71
N SER A 57 2.96 11.73 0.98
CA SER A 57 3.69 10.60 1.57
C SER A 57 4.68 10.00 0.57
N THR A 58 5.76 9.45 1.09
CA THR A 58 6.81 8.82 0.31
C THR A 58 7.23 7.51 0.98
N TYR A 59 7.97 6.67 0.26
CA TYR A 59 8.54 5.43 0.81
C TYR A 59 9.41 5.66 2.07
N LEU A 60 9.92 6.89 2.28
CA LEU A 60 10.68 7.26 3.49
C LEU A 60 9.83 7.17 4.77
N ASP A 61 8.50 7.19 4.63
CA ASP A 61 7.58 7.07 5.76
C ASP A 61 7.34 5.60 6.16
N SER A 62 7.77 4.64 5.34
CA SER A 62 7.54 3.20 5.52
C SER A 62 8.77 2.41 5.99
N ILE A 63 9.88 3.07 6.34
CA ILE A 63 11.11 2.38 6.73
C ILE A 63 10.95 1.78 8.13
N ALA A 64 11.20 0.48 8.25
CA ALA A 64 11.19 -0.25 9.50
C ALA A 64 12.43 -1.11 9.67
N PHE A 65 12.87 -1.30 10.92
CA PHE A 65 13.88 -2.31 11.24
C PHE A 65 13.19 -3.65 11.47
N ILE A 66 13.46 -4.60 10.59
CA ILE A 66 12.97 -5.97 10.70
C ILE A 66 14.05 -6.80 11.40
N LYS A 67 13.71 -7.29 12.58
CA LYS A 67 14.58 -8.15 13.35
C LYS A 67 14.76 -9.49 12.66
N ASP A 68 15.87 -10.15 12.94
CA ASP A 68 16.22 -11.48 12.46
C ASP A 68 15.06 -12.49 12.58
N GLN A 69 14.43 -12.54 13.74
CA GLN A 69 13.27 -13.41 14.02
C GLN A 69 12.00 -13.09 13.21
N GLY A 70 11.96 -11.96 12.53
CA GLY A 70 10.86 -11.54 11.65
C GLY A 70 11.19 -11.69 10.17
N LEU A 71 12.37 -12.21 9.82
CA LEU A 71 12.73 -12.47 8.44
C LEU A 71 12.04 -13.74 7.95
N PHE A 72 11.70 -13.73 6.69
CA PHE A 72 10.97 -14.86 6.07
C PHE A 72 11.90 -16.05 5.83
N GLU A 73 11.35 -17.27 5.94
CA GLU A 73 12.10 -18.50 5.74
C GLU A 73 12.32 -18.79 4.25
N ASN A 74 13.26 -18.11 3.63
CA ASN A 74 13.79 -18.48 2.32
C ASN A 74 15.27 -18.09 2.20
N SER A 75 15.96 -18.62 1.18
CA SER A 75 17.40 -18.47 1.02
C SER A 75 17.85 -17.01 0.85
N TYR A 76 16.99 -16.15 0.32
CA TYR A 76 17.30 -14.74 0.10
C TYR A 76 17.28 -13.93 1.42
N TRP A 77 16.35 -14.25 2.30
CA TRP A 77 16.22 -13.62 3.60
C TRP A 77 17.22 -14.18 4.60
N ASN A 78 17.48 -15.50 4.59
CA ASN A 78 18.35 -16.20 5.53
C ASN A 78 19.78 -15.69 5.53
N ARG A 79 20.25 -15.12 4.40
CA ARG A 79 21.58 -14.49 4.32
C ARG A 79 21.78 -13.30 5.28
N PHE A 80 20.71 -12.76 5.83
CA PHE A 80 20.73 -11.65 6.77
C PHE A 80 20.50 -12.08 8.22
N SER A 81 20.24 -13.36 8.48
CA SER A 81 19.94 -13.88 9.82
C SER A 81 21.08 -13.66 10.82
N GLU A 82 22.32 -13.67 10.36
CA GLU A 82 23.48 -13.42 11.23
C GLU A 82 23.70 -11.92 11.55
N LYS A 83 22.98 -11.02 10.90
CA LYS A 83 23.14 -9.56 11.07
C LYS A 83 22.24 -8.96 12.15
N GLY A 84 21.41 -9.77 12.80
CA GLY A 84 20.46 -9.33 13.82
C GLY A 84 19.25 -8.58 13.29
N GLY A 85 19.15 -8.40 11.97
CA GLY A 85 18.05 -7.73 11.27
C GLY A 85 18.52 -6.80 10.17
N ILE A 86 17.54 -6.24 9.44
CA ILE A 86 17.78 -5.28 8.34
C ILE A 86 16.81 -4.12 8.41
N TYR A 87 17.22 -2.97 7.86
CA TYR A 87 16.30 -1.89 7.53
C TYR A 87 15.63 -2.17 6.18
N LEU A 88 14.30 -2.13 6.19
CA LEU A 88 13.47 -2.42 5.04
C LEU A 88 12.52 -1.27 4.78
N VAL A 89 12.42 -0.85 3.53
CA VAL A 89 11.31 -0.04 3.02
C VAL A 89 10.15 -1.01 2.78
N ASP A 90 9.09 -0.89 3.56
CA ASP A 90 7.93 -1.78 3.48
C ASP A 90 7.06 -1.47 2.26
N ASP A 91 7.03 -0.18 1.85
CA ASP A 91 6.31 0.28 0.66
C ASP A 91 7.08 1.43 0.00
N GLU A 92 7.52 1.25 -1.24
CA GLU A 92 8.22 2.29 -2.00
C GLU A 92 7.28 3.12 -2.88
N SER A 93 5.98 2.83 -2.87
CA SER A 93 4.97 3.56 -3.63
C SER A 93 4.51 4.83 -2.91
N SER A 94 3.99 5.77 -3.68
CA SER A 94 3.24 6.90 -3.15
C SER A 94 1.80 6.50 -2.91
N SER A 95 1.22 6.88 -1.77
CA SER A 95 -0.17 6.57 -1.48
C SER A 95 -1.12 7.52 -2.20
N PRO A 96 -2.14 7.03 -2.90
CA PRO A 96 -3.20 7.86 -3.41
C PRO A 96 -4.19 8.23 -2.30
N LEU A 97 -4.73 9.45 -2.37
CA LEU A 97 -5.99 9.79 -1.75
C LEU A 97 -7.11 9.47 -2.73
N VAL A 98 -8.06 8.65 -2.30
CA VAL A 98 -9.26 8.30 -3.06
C VAL A 98 -10.39 9.20 -2.59
N TYR A 99 -11.07 9.90 -3.51
CA TYR A 99 -12.18 10.76 -3.16
C TYR A 99 -13.42 10.46 -3.99
N PHE A 100 -14.55 10.70 -3.34
CA PHE A 100 -15.86 10.67 -3.94
C PHE A 100 -16.46 12.06 -3.83
N THR A 101 -16.54 12.74 -4.97
CA THR A 101 -17.22 14.04 -5.11
C THR A 101 -18.55 13.85 -5.80
N PRO A 102 -19.53 14.76 -5.63
CA PRO A 102 -20.81 14.69 -6.35
C PRO A 102 -20.60 14.60 -7.88
N GLU A 103 -19.63 15.34 -8.40
CA GLU A 103 -19.30 15.37 -9.83
C GLU A 103 -18.77 14.02 -10.30
N HIS A 104 -17.88 13.39 -9.53
CA HIS A 104 -17.36 12.06 -9.85
C HIS A 104 -18.46 11.01 -9.82
N MET A 105 -19.25 10.98 -8.76
CA MET A 105 -20.38 10.06 -8.62
C MET A 105 -21.34 10.17 -9.81
N MET A 106 -21.68 11.39 -10.21
CA MET A 106 -22.58 11.64 -11.33
C MET A 106 -21.98 11.25 -12.69
N VAL A 107 -20.75 11.65 -12.97
CA VAL A 107 -20.10 11.44 -14.27
C VAL A 107 -19.77 9.97 -14.51
N GLN A 108 -19.33 9.25 -13.47
CA GLN A 108 -18.95 7.85 -13.55
C GLN A 108 -20.12 6.89 -13.27
N GLY A 109 -21.30 7.42 -12.91
CA GLY A 109 -22.46 6.60 -12.60
C GLY A 109 -22.30 5.77 -11.32
N VAL A 110 -21.43 6.21 -10.40
CA VAL A 110 -21.22 5.54 -9.11
C VAL A 110 -22.43 5.80 -8.23
N THR A 111 -23.11 4.74 -7.81
CA THR A 111 -24.30 4.83 -6.96
C THR A 111 -23.94 4.94 -5.48
N LYS A 112 -24.92 5.24 -4.62
CA LYS A 112 -24.72 5.24 -3.17
C LYS A 112 -24.42 3.84 -2.64
N GLU A 113 -24.98 2.82 -3.28
CA GLU A 113 -24.72 1.42 -2.98
C GLU A 113 -23.28 1.05 -3.33
N ASP A 114 -22.77 1.48 -4.49
CA ASP A 114 -21.38 1.28 -4.87
C ASP A 114 -20.43 1.98 -3.88
N PHE A 115 -20.73 3.24 -3.53
CA PHE A 115 -19.97 3.95 -2.50
C PHE A 115 -19.95 3.19 -1.17
N SER A 116 -21.09 2.68 -0.73
CA SER A 116 -21.21 1.93 0.52
C SER A 116 -20.34 0.66 0.50
N ILE A 117 -20.37 -0.09 -0.61
CA ILE A 117 -19.53 -1.28 -0.79
C ILE A 117 -18.05 -0.91 -0.74
N LEU A 118 -17.64 0.13 -1.48
CA LEU A 118 -16.25 0.59 -1.56
C LEU A 118 -15.72 1.20 -0.26
N ASN A 119 -16.62 1.63 0.64
CA ASN A 119 -16.27 2.30 1.89
C ASN A 119 -16.76 1.55 3.14
N ASN A 120 -16.74 0.21 3.09
CA ASN A 120 -17.04 -0.67 4.22
C ASN A 120 -18.41 -0.40 4.90
N GLY A 121 -19.44 -0.19 4.09
CA GLY A 121 -20.80 0.02 4.56
C GLY A 121 -21.14 1.45 4.98
N ARG A 122 -20.27 2.44 4.72
CA ARG A 122 -20.61 3.86 4.95
C ARG A 122 -21.68 4.34 3.98
N ASN A 123 -22.56 5.19 4.48
CA ASN A 123 -23.57 5.85 3.65
C ASN A 123 -23.00 7.11 2.99
N TYR A 124 -23.34 7.31 1.73
CA TYR A 124 -23.10 8.57 1.03
C TYR A 124 -24.22 9.56 1.27
N GLU A 125 -23.89 10.79 1.64
CA GLU A 125 -24.83 11.90 1.75
C GLU A 125 -24.70 12.82 0.54
N ASP A 126 -25.83 13.18 -0.08
CA ASP A 126 -25.84 13.98 -1.31
C ASP A 126 -25.20 15.36 -1.11
N GLY A 127 -24.30 15.71 -2.02
CA GLY A 127 -23.58 16.98 -1.98
C GLY A 127 -22.33 17.00 -1.12
N ASP A 128 -22.06 15.91 -0.41
CA ASP A 128 -20.86 15.79 0.40
C ASP A 128 -19.68 15.21 -0.37
N VAL A 129 -18.48 15.49 0.13
CA VAL A 129 -17.21 15.01 -0.40
C VAL A 129 -16.55 14.11 0.64
N TYR A 130 -16.08 12.96 0.19
CA TYR A 130 -15.40 11.99 1.04
C TYR A 130 -13.97 11.77 0.51
N VAL A 131 -13.01 11.60 1.42
CA VAL A 131 -11.62 11.28 1.10
C VAL A 131 -11.22 10.04 1.91
N ASN A 132 -10.78 8.98 1.25
CA ASN A 132 -10.54 7.66 1.85
C ASN A 132 -11.73 7.18 2.72
N GLY A 133 -12.95 7.45 2.27
CA GLY A 133 -14.17 7.14 3.00
C GLY A 133 -14.50 8.05 4.18
N VAL A 134 -13.68 9.06 4.48
CA VAL A 134 -13.91 10.04 5.56
C VAL A 134 -14.53 11.31 4.98
N LYS A 135 -15.60 11.80 5.61
CA LYS A 135 -16.34 12.99 5.17
C LYS A 135 -15.55 14.27 5.41
N ILE A 136 -15.60 15.21 4.47
CA ILE A 136 -15.19 16.59 4.68
C ILE A 136 -16.35 17.34 5.35
N ILE A 137 -16.13 17.83 6.57
CA ILE A 137 -17.14 18.55 7.35
C ILE A 137 -17.09 20.08 7.17
N GLU A 138 -15.93 20.62 6.82
CA GLU A 138 -15.76 22.03 6.42
C GLU A 138 -14.79 22.09 5.25
N LYS A 139 -15.19 22.72 4.16
CA LYS A 139 -14.45 22.70 2.90
C LYS A 139 -14.04 24.08 2.44
N ASP A 140 -12.97 24.14 1.63
CA ASP A 140 -12.57 25.31 0.87
C ASP A 140 -12.14 26.51 1.74
N ILE A 141 -11.56 26.26 2.93
CA ILE A 141 -11.03 27.32 3.80
C ILE A 141 -9.79 27.90 3.13
N ILE A 142 -9.87 29.18 2.78
CA ILE A 142 -8.81 29.89 2.06
C ILE A 142 -7.65 30.20 3.01
N CYS A 143 -6.44 29.78 2.62
CA CYS A 143 -5.20 30.12 3.29
C CYS A 143 -4.26 30.91 2.36
N LYS A 144 -3.21 31.51 2.90
CA LYS A 144 -2.21 32.26 2.12
C LYS A 144 -1.60 31.44 0.97
N ASN A 145 -1.45 30.13 1.17
CA ASN A 145 -0.70 29.23 0.28
C ASN A 145 -1.49 28.00 -0.18
N GLY A 146 -2.80 27.98 -0.02
CA GLY A 146 -3.64 26.86 -0.44
C GLY A 146 -5.00 26.86 0.22
N TYR A 147 -5.56 25.67 0.35
CA TYR A 147 -6.87 25.43 0.98
C TYR A 147 -6.75 24.40 2.09
N ILE A 148 -7.62 24.53 3.10
CA ILE A 148 -7.80 23.52 4.15
C ILE A 148 -9.21 22.95 4.00
N HIS A 149 -9.30 21.63 4.16
CA HIS A 149 -10.54 20.89 4.29
C HIS A 149 -10.52 20.16 5.63
N VAL A 150 -11.49 20.44 6.49
CA VAL A 150 -11.61 19.81 7.80
C VAL A 150 -12.33 18.48 7.63
N MET A 151 -11.70 17.42 8.13
CA MET A 151 -12.20 16.05 8.03
C MET A 151 -12.94 15.63 9.31
N GLU A 152 -13.92 14.75 9.18
CA GLU A 152 -14.64 14.14 10.30
C GLU A 152 -13.74 13.25 11.16
N ASP A 153 -12.76 12.59 10.54
CA ASP A 153 -11.82 11.68 11.21
C ASP A 153 -10.42 11.79 10.59
N VAL A 154 -9.44 11.10 11.18
CA VAL A 154 -8.07 11.04 10.68
C VAL A 154 -8.01 10.19 9.40
N ILE A 155 -7.35 10.72 8.37
CA ILE A 155 -7.02 9.96 7.16
C ILE A 155 -5.70 9.22 7.39
N LEU A 156 -5.74 7.90 7.26
CA LEU A 156 -4.54 7.07 7.20
C LEU A 156 -4.24 6.69 5.75
N PRO A 157 -2.97 6.51 5.40
CA PRO A 157 -2.62 5.99 4.09
C PRO A 157 -3.25 4.61 3.87
N ALA A 158 -3.72 4.38 2.65
CA ALA A 158 -4.18 3.06 2.25
C ALA A 158 -3.01 2.08 2.33
N LYS A 159 -3.26 0.89 2.87
CA LYS A 159 -2.30 -0.21 2.82
C LYS A 159 -2.24 -0.78 1.42
N ASN A 160 -1.05 -1.21 0.98
CA ASN A 160 -0.94 -2.00 -0.25
C ASN A 160 -1.50 -3.41 -0.06
N MET A 161 -1.66 -4.17 -1.16
CA MET A 161 -2.25 -5.51 -1.10
C MET A 161 -1.46 -6.46 -0.21
N SER A 162 -0.13 -6.41 -0.24
CA SER A 162 0.71 -7.25 0.60
C SER A 162 0.53 -6.98 2.10
N GLN A 163 0.42 -5.70 2.47
CA GLN A 163 0.15 -5.30 3.86
C GLN A 163 -1.24 -5.74 4.31
N LEU A 164 -2.25 -5.62 3.44
CA LEU A 164 -3.62 -6.08 3.75
C LEU A 164 -3.68 -7.60 3.93
N ILE A 165 -3.02 -8.38 3.06
CA ILE A 165 -2.94 -9.84 3.18
C ILE A 165 -2.27 -10.24 4.50
N ARG A 166 -1.16 -9.58 4.86
CA ARG A 166 -0.45 -9.84 6.11
C ARG A 166 -1.30 -9.54 7.35
N ASP A 167 -2.06 -8.45 7.31
CA ASP A 167 -2.73 -7.90 8.49
C ASP A 167 -4.18 -8.39 8.64
N ASN A 168 -4.71 -9.13 7.65
CA ASN A 168 -6.11 -9.58 7.63
C ASN A 168 -6.44 -10.63 8.73
N GLY A 169 -5.47 -11.45 9.12
CA GLY A 169 -5.65 -12.48 10.14
C GLY A 169 -6.32 -13.78 9.67
N GLU A 170 -7.01 -13.79 8.52
CA GLU A 170 -7.63 -14.96 7.92
C GLU A 170 -6.89 -15.46 6.67
N THR A 171 -5.80 -14.80 6.30
CA THR A 171 -5.00 -15.06 5.09
C THR A 171 -3.53 -15.35 5.41
N ASN A 172 -3.28 -15.92 6.59
CA ASN A 172 -1.92 -16.16 7.10
C ASN A 172 -1.15 -17.18 6.25
N LEU A 173 -1.78 -18.26 5.83
CA LEU A 173 -1.18 -19.27 4.96
C LEU A 173 -0.79 -18.65 3.61
N PHE A 174 -1.72 -17.92 2.99
CA PHE A 174 -1.43 -17.25 1.73
C PHE A 174 -0.28 -16.24 1.87
N ASN A 175 -0.25 -15.46 2.95
CA ASN A 175 0.85 -14.54 3.25
C ASN A 175 2.20 -15.27 3.39
N GLN A 176 2.23 -16.41 4.08
CA GLN A 176 3.43 -17.23 4.21
C GLN A 176 3.92 -17.73 2.83
N LEU A 177 3.01 -18.23 2.00
CA LEU A 177 3.35 -18.69 0.65
C LEU A 177 3.82 -17.53 -0.24
N LEU A 178 3.15 -16.38 -0.18
CA LEU A 178 3.54 -15.17 -0.90
C LEU A 178 4.97 -14.73 -0.53
N ASN A 179 5.32 -14.81 0.75
CA ASN A 179 6.65 -14.45 1.22
C ASN A 179 7.76 -15.40 0.74
N LYS A 180 7.45 -16.64 0.36
CA LYS A 180 8.42 -17.52 -0.33
C LYS A 180 8.87 -16.96 -1.69
N PHE A 181 8.07 -16.07 -2.29
CA PHE A 181 8.37 -15.38 -3.53
C PHE A 181 8.90 -13.96 -3.31
N SER A 182 9.45 -13.67 -2.13
CA SER A 182 9.99 -12.34 -1.82
C SER A 182 11.47 -12.39 -1.45
N ALA A 183 12.14 -11.26 -1.63
CA ALA A 183 13.52 -11.06 -1.21
C ALA A 183 13.78 -9.62 -0.80
N PRO A 184 14.76 -9.36 0.10
CA PRO A 184 15.28 -8.04 0.32
C PRO A 184 16.24 -7.68 -0.82
N TYR A 185 15.96 -6.58 -1.49
CA TYR A 185 16.74 -6.07 -2.60
C TYR A 185 17.39 -4.75 -2.22
N TYR A 186 18.71 -4.66 -2.44
CA TYR A 186 19.45 -3.41 -2.26
C TYR A 186 19.28 -2.53 -3.50
N GLU A 187 18.75 -1.33 -3.31
CA GLU A 187 18.62 -0.34 -4.37
C GLU A 187 19.38 0.93 -3.99
N GLU A 188 20.42 1.25 -4.78
CA GLU A 188 21.34 2.32 -4.46
C GLU A 188 20.65 3.70 -4.39
N ASN A 189 19.69 3.97 -5.27
CA ASN A 189 18.99 5.25 -5.30
C ASN A 189 18.10 5.42 -4.07
N VAL A 190 17.39 4.36 -3.66
CA VAL A 190 16.58 4.36 -2.44
C VAL A 190 17.48 4.55 -1.24
N ASN A 191 18.58 3.81 -1.15
CA ASN A 191 19.54 3.92 -0.06
C ASN A 191 20.10 5.35 0.06
N LYS A 192 20.54 5.95 -1.05
CA LYS A 192 21.02 7.34 -1.07
C LYS A 192 19.96 8.35 -0.66
N ALA A 193 18.74 8.20 -1.17
CA ALA A 193 17.65 9.11 -0.84
C ALA A 193 17.28 9.05 0.64
N VAL A 194 17.28 7.86 1.24
CA VAL A 194 17.02 7.67 2.68
C VAL A 194 18.13 8.32 3.51
N HIS A 195 19.40 8.08 3.20
CA HIS A 195 20.51 8.70 3.94
C HIS A 195 20.46 10.23 3.82
N ASN A 196 20.31 10.78 2.61
CA ASN A 196 20.20 12.23 2.41
C ASN A 196 19.04 12.85 3.19
N PHE A 197 17.91 12.15 3.28
CA PHE A 197 16.75 12.63 4.04
C PHE A 197 17.05 12.67 5.54
N TYR A 198 17.61 11.59 6.09
CA TYR A 198 17.87 11.49 7.54
C TYR A 198 19.08 12.31 7.98
N ASP A 199 20.10 12.44 7.15
CA ASP A 199 21.28 13.30 7.44
C ASP A 199 20.90 14.79 7.54
N GLY A 200 19.83 15.21 6.85
CA GLY A 200 19.25 16.55 6.95
C GLY A 200 18.53 16.84 8.29
N PHE A 201 18.24 15.83 9.09
CA PHE A 201 17.53 15.97 10.36
C PHE A 201 18.38 15.51 11.52
N SER A 202 18.96 16.47 12.26
CA SER A 202 19.89 16.24 13.38
C SER A 202 19.36 15.37 14.54
N ASN A 203 18.07 15.02 14.55
CA ASN A 203 17.40 14.19 15.56
C ASN A 203 16.77 12.91 14.99
N ALA A 204 16.96 12.61 13.72
CA ALA A 204 16.43 11.40 13.12
C ALA A 204 17.48 10.30 13.22
N VAL A 205 17.26 9.38 14.14
CA VAL A 205 18.13 8.24 14.36
C VAL A 205 17.70 7.12 13.42
N LEU A 206 18.31 7.07 12.22
CA LEU A 206 18.60 5.75 11.65
C LEU A 206 19.92 5.31 12.30
N PRO A 207 19.93 4.36 13.20
CA PRO A 207 21.18 3.86 13.72
C PRO A 207 21.95 3.22 12.57
N ASN A 208 23.16 3.67 12.31
CA ASN A 208 24.21 3.12 11.44
C ASN A 208 23.73 2.02 10.46
N ALA A 209 22.73 2.32 9.66
CA ALA A 209 22.24 1.38 8.65
C ALA A 209 23.12 1.55 7.41
N ASP A 210 24.18 0.76 7.30
CA ASP A 210 25.06 0.75 6.13
C ASP A 210 24.29 0.43 4.85
N SER A 211 23.12 -0.21 4.96
CA SER A 211 22.31 -0.59 3.83
C SER A 211 20.82 -0.67 4.16
N ILE A 212 20.00 -0.06 3.31
CA ILE A 212 18.55 -0.11 3.37
C ILE A 212 18.06 -0.92 2.17
N PHE A 213 17.16 -1.84 2.43
CA PHE A 213 16.64 -2.76 1.45
C PHE A 213 15.19 -2.43 1.12
N VAL A 214 14.76 -2.82 -0.08
CA VAL A 214 13.36 -2.81 -0.52
C VAL A 214 12.89 -4.25 -0.62
N LYS A 215 11.67 -4.53 -0.18
CA LYS A 215 11.08 -5.85 -0.39
C LYS A 215 10.62 -5.97 -1.84
N ARG A 216 11.08 -7.01 -2.53
CA ARG A 216 10.64 -7.33 -3.88
C ARG A 216 10.00 -8.71 -3.91
N TYR A 217 9.04 -8.89 -4.80
CA TYR A 217 8.47 -10.19 -5.13
C TYR A 217 9.00 -10.65 -6.48
N PHE A 218 9.15 -11.95 -6.68
CA PHE A 218 9.68 -12.53 -7.91
C PHE A 218 8.75 -13.61 -8.46
N THR A 219 8.79 -13.80 -9.78
CA THR A 219 8.08 -14.89 -10.45
C THR A 219 8.93 -16.15 -10.52
N VAL A 220 8.31 -17.26 -10.89
CA VAL A 220 8.98 -18.54 -11.13
C VAL A 220 10.04 -18.45 -12.23
N GLU A 221 9.82 -17.65 -13.24
CA GLU A 221 10.74 -17.46 -14.36
C GLU A 221 12.06 -16.82 -13.94
N ASN A 222 12.09 -16.12 -12.85
CA ASN A 222 13.21 -15.33 -12.36
C ASN A 222 13.90 -15.95 -11.14
N ARG A 223 13.83 -17.26 -10.98
CA ARG A 223 14.29 -18.01 -9.80
C ARG A 223 15.76 -17.89 -9.46
N LEU A 224 16.61 -17.58 -10.43
CA LEU A 224 18.05 -17.76 -10.29
C LEU A 224 18.78 -16.49 -9.88
N ASP A 225 18.28 -15.33 -10.23
CA ASP A 225 18.84 -14.05 -9.81
C ASP A 225 17.77 -12.99 -9.61
N PRO A 226 17.39 -12.74 -8.35
CA PRO A 226 16.45 -11.66 -8.03
C PRO A 226 16.93 -10.28 -8.47
N ALA A 227 18.22 -10.10 -8.73
CA ALA A 227 18.76 -8.80 -9.16
C ALA A 227 18.48 -8.49 -10.63
N GLU A 228 18.21 -9.50 -11.46
CA GLU A 228 18.08 -9.29 -12.90
C GLU A 228 16.64 -9.13 -13.40
N LYS A 229 15.67 -9.77 -12.75
CA LYS A 229 14.26 -9.77 -13.22
C LYS A 229 13.27 -9.84 -12.05
N TRP A 230 13.05 -8.75 -11.40
CA TRP A 230 11.98 -8.64 -10.44
C TRP A 230 10.64 -8.58 -11.15
N MET A 231 9.66 -9.29 -10.63
CA MET A 231 8.29 -8.97 -10.92
C MET A 231 8.08 -7.55 -10.42
N GLU A 232 7.92 -6.63 -11.32
CA GLU A 232 7.22 -5.41 -11.00
C GLU A 232 5.94 -5.87 -10.34
N SER A 233 5.77 -5.52 -9.08
CA SER A 233 4.71 -6.08 -8.25
C SER A 233 3.40 -5.46 -8.70
N TYR A 234 2.80 -5.99 -9.76
CA TYR A 234 1.54 -5.54 -10.33
C TYR A 234 0.52 -5.29 -9.22
N GLY A 235 0.56 -4.08 -8.64
CA GLY A 235 -0.33 -3.63 -7.61
C GLY A 235 -0.15 -4.23 -6.21
N LEU A 236 0.77 -5.16 -5.95
CA LEU A 236 1.00 -5.70 -4.60
C LEU A 236 1.63 -4.69 -3.66
N LEU A 237 2.70 -4.05 -4.12
CA LEU A 237 3.45 -3.02 -3.40
C LEU A 237 3.46 -1.68 -4.13
N TYR A 238 2.99 -1.63 -5.36
CA TYR A 238 3.30 -0.57 -6.28
C TYR A 238 2.06 0.01 -6.93
N TYR A 239 1.89 1.30 -6.79
CA TYR A 239 1.00 2.12 -7.59
C TYR A 239 1.87 3.10 -8.37
N ASP A 240 1.94 2.97 -9.70
CA ASP A 240 2.70 3.86 -10.56
C ASP A 240 1.85 5.05 -11.02
N PRO A 241 2.08 6.25 -10.44
CA PRO A 241 1.36 7.44 -10.84
C PRO A 241 1.88 8.06 -12.14
N SER A 242 3.01 7.60 -12.68
CA SER A 242 3.58 8.12 -13.92
C SER A 242 2.79 7.68 -15.15
N ASN A 243 2.04 6.61 -15.02
CA ASN A 243 1.07 6.24 -16.00
C ASN A 243 -0.10 7.23 -15.98
N ASN A 244 -0.56 7.59 -17.14
CA ASN A 244 -1.64 8.52 -17.39
C ASN A 244 -2.84 8.22 -16.47
N VAL A 245 -3.55 9.24 -16.00
CA VAL A 245 -4.68 9.12 -15.07
C VAL A 245 -5.75 8.14 -15.54
N TYR A 246 -5.90 7.92 -16.84
CA TYR A 246 -6.75 6.89 -17.40
C TYR A 246 -6.23 5.47 -17.10
N SER A 247 -4.94 5.29 -17.04
CA SER A 247 -4.33 4.00 -16.72
C SER A 247 -4.27 3.75 -15.21
N SER A 248 -4.37 4.78 -14.37
CA SER A 248 -4.31 4.60 -12.92
C SER A 248 -5.47 3.75 -12.36
N GLU A 249 -6.61 3.68 -13.05
CA GLU A 249 -7.67 2.73 -12.74
C GLU A 249 -7.36 1.31 -13.25
N MET A 250 -6.65 1.22 -14.39
CA MET A 250 -6.25 -0.05 -15.00
C MET A 250 -4.99 -0.63 -14.40
N ASP A 251 -4.13 0.20 -13.81
CA ASP A 251 -2.87 -0.22 -13.19
C ASP A 251 -3.08 -0.82 -11.79
N MET A 252 -4.26 -0.68 -11.21
CA MET A 252 -4.60 -1.36 -9.97
C MET A 252 -4.99 -2.80 -10.27
N GLY A 253 -4.06 -3.71 -9.94
CA GLY A 253 -4.35 -5.14 -9.95
C GLY A 253 -5.45 -5.49 -8.95
N ALA A 254 -6.19 -6.56 -9.24
CA ALA A 254 -7.04 -7.23 -8.25
C ALA A 254 -6.42 -8.58 -7.92
N MET A 255 -6.32 -8.90 -6.64
CA MET A 255 -5.83 -10.20 -6.19
C MET A 255 -6.95 -10.95 -5.46
N PHE A 256 -7.19 -12.18 -5.89
CA PHE A 256 -8.16 -13.08 -5.25
C PHE A 256 -7.41 -13.99 -4.27
N VAL A 257 -7.55 -13.69 -3.00
CA VAL A 257 -6.79 -14.33 -1.93
C VAL A 257 -7.68 -15.32 -1.18
N PRO A 258 -7.34 -16.62 -1.16
CA PRO A 258 -8.09 -17.60 -0.38
C PRO A 258 -7.83 -17.39 1.11
N THR A 259 -8.86 -17.64 1.93
CA THR A 259 -8.70 -17.68 3.38
C THR A 259 -7.95 -18.93 3.81
N ASP A 260 -7.37 -18.91 5.02
CA ASP A 260 -6.73 -20.09 5.64
C ASP A 260 -7.68 -21.29 5.69
N LYS A 261 -8.97 -21.03 5.94
CA LYS A 261 -10.01 -22.06 5.90
C LYS A 261 -10.14 -22.69 4.50
N ALA A 262 -10.27 -21.85 3.47
CA ALA A 262 -10.42 -22.33 2.08
C ALA A 262 -9.19 -23.13 1.63
N MET A 263 -7.98 -22.68 1.99
CA MET A 263 -6.74 -23.39 1.68
C MET A 263 -6.67 -24.76 2.39
N ASN A 264 -7.04 -24.80 3.67
CA ASN A 264 -7.09 -26.05 4.43
C ASN A 264 -8.17 -27.01 3.92
N GLU A 265 -9.33 -26.52 3.51
CA GLU A 265 -10.37 -27.34 2.89
C GLU A 265 -9.89 -27.91 1.55
N TYR A 266 -9.22 -27.11 0.73
CA TYR A 266 -8.70 -27.55 -0.56
C TYR A 266 -7.68 -28.69 -0.44
N ILE A 267 -6.63 -28.53 0.38
CA ILE A 267 -5.58 -29.54 0.52
C ILE A 267 -6.10 -30.86 1.11
N ASN A 268 -7.21 -30.82 1.86
CA ASN A 268 -7.88 -32.01 2.42
C ASN A 268 -8.99 -32.57 1.51
N SER A 269 -9.32 -31.89 0.41
CA SER A 269 -10.31 -32.35 -0.56
C SER A 269 -9.73 -33.40 -1.53
N ASP A 270 -10.59 -34.04 -2.29
CA ASP A 270 -10.17 -34.96 -3.37
C ASP A 270 -9.32 -34.23 -4.44
N LYS A 271 -9.54 -32.92 -4.63
CA LYS A 271 -8.79 -32.11 -5.59
C LYS A 271 -7.37 -31.77 -5.13
N GLY A 272 -7.16 -31.57 -3.82
CA GLY A 272 -5.88 -31.18 -3.24
C GLY A 272 -5.10 -32.31 -2.58
N ARG A 273 -5.71 -33.50 -2.44
CA ARG A 273 -5.13 -34.65 -1.72
C ARG A 273 -3.73 -35.03 -2.20
N TYR A 274 -3.49 -34.95 -3.49
CA TYR A 274 -2.18 -35.28 -4.07
C TYR A 274 -1.05 -34.35 -3.56
N LEU A 275 -1.35 -33.08 -3.26
CA LEU A 275 -0.39 -32.15 -2.64
C LEU A 275 -0.09 -32.58 -1.21
N LYS A 276 -1.13 -32.93 -0.45
CA LYS A 276 -0.98 -33.40 0.91
C LYS A 276 -0.19 -34.70 1.00
N GLU A 277 -0.46 -35.64 0.09
CA GLU A 277 0.27 -36.91 0.02
C GLU A 277 1.73 -36.73 -0.39
N ALA A 278 2.02 -35.77 -1.28
CA ALA A 278 3.36 -35.51 -1.75
C ALA A 278 4.20 -34.65 -0.79
N TYR A 279 3.59 -33.68 -0.10
CA TYR A 279 4.32 -32.65 0.63
C TYR A 279 3.88 -32.48 2.09
N GLY A 280 2.74 -32.99 2.49
CA GLY A 280 2.22 -32.90 3.87
C GLY A 280 1.40 -31.65 4.14
N SER A 281 1.97 -30.47 3.97
CA SER A 281 1.32 -29.17 4.20
C SER A 281 1.62 -28.18 3.09
N TRP A 282 0.93 -27.02 3.10
CA TRP A 282 1.17 -25.94 2.15
C TRP A 282 2.59 -25.35 2.29
N GLU A 283 3.09 -25.27 3.52
CA GLU A 283 4.40 -24.71 3.83
C GLU A 283 5.54 -25.58 3.28
N ASP A 284 5.31 -26.89 3.15
CA ASP A 284 6.31 -27.86 2.68
C ASP A 284 6.37 -27.96 1.16
N ILE A 285 5.40 -27.36 0.45
CA ILE A 285 5.39 -27.38 -1.02
C ILE A 285 6.52 -26.52 -1.56
N PRO A 286 7.40 -27.08 -2.43
CA PRO A 286 8.48 -26.31 -3.04
C PRO A 286 7.97 -25.13 -3.87
N THR A 287 8.68 -23.99 -3.82
CA THR A 287 8.32 -22.78 -4.55
C THR A 287 8.01 -23.01 -6.04
N PRO A 288 8.78 -23.87 -6.79
CA PRO A 288 8.45 -24.15 -8.19
C PRO A 288 7.09 -24.79 -8.44
N ILE A 289 6.59 -25.53 -7.45
CA ILE A 289 5.27 -26.17 -7.53
C ILE A 289 4.19 -25.19 -7.13
N LEU A 290 4.43 -24.42 -6.03
CA LEU A 290 3.50 -23.35 -5.62
C LEU A 290 3.21 -22.35 -6.71
N ALA A 291 4.18 -22.05 -7.54
CA ALA A 291 4.04 -21.08 -8.63
C ALA A 291 3.13 -21.56 -9.79
N LEU A 292 2.67 -22.80 -9.75
CA LEU A 292 1.69 -23.33 -10.72
C LEU A 292 0.23 -23.16 -10.23
N PHE A 293 0.05 -22.71 -9.00
CA PHE A 293 -1.25 -22.46 -8.36
C PHE A 293 -1.57 -20.96 -8.29
#